data_a149e3797e010d7741d7e1f3e537a570
#
_entry.id   a149e3797e010d7741d7e1f3e537a570
#
_cell.length_a   1.000
_cell.length_b   1.000
_cell.length_c   1.000
_cell.angle_alpha   90.00
_cell.angle_beta   90.00
_cell.angle_gamma   90.00
#
_symmetry.space_group_name_H-M   'P 1'
#
loop_
_entity.id
_entity.type
_entity.pdbx_description
1 polymer ?
#
loop_
_entity_poly.entity_id
_entity_poly.type
_entity_poly.pdbx_seq_one_letter_code
_entity_poly.pdbx_strand_id
1 'polypeptide(L)'
;MVVRVAWLLLLPALVGAESTALERDVRALLKPQSLGGIALAFGAAGLAHGLDDEFSGHIDSELAAPLLDFGNFYFGSKYSVGSTAGLWFAARAAHRGEIRAASGEVLRALILAGAMVTPLKIAAGRQRPDGSNDFSFPSGHSANAFAISTVLSRRYGRRVGVPLFALAGFVPVARIHDRHHFFSDVVAGSVLGVVAGLAVDRGGSADMAFRPVYTKGLWVLQASWRY
;
A
#
# COMPACT_ATOMS: atom_id res chain seq x y z
N MET A 1 22.04 3.93 14.15
CA MET A 1 21.09 2.81 13.91
C MET A 1 20.76 2.82 12.42
N VAL A 2 21.33 1.89 11.65
CA VAL A 2 21.33 1.91 10.19
C VAL A 2 19.95 1.41 9.75
N VAL A 3 19.12 2.31 9.21
CA VAL A 3 17.99 1.89 8.34
C VAL A 3 18.64 1.21 7.14
N ARG A 4 18.75 -0.10 7.20
CA ARG A 4 19.28 -0.90 6.09
C ARG A 4 18.30 -0.72 4.93
N VAL A 5 18.70 0.09 3.97
CA VAL A 5 18.09 0.23 2.64
C VAL A 5 18.37 -1.07 1.88
N ALA A 6 17.80 -2.17 2.38
CA ALA A 6 17.90 -3.49 1.74
C ALA A 6 17.20 -3.55 0.35
N TRP A 7 16.50 -2.48 0.01
CA TRP A 7 15.72 -2.33 -1.23
C TRP A 7 16.57 -2.13 -2.48
N LEU A 8 17.77 -1.53 -2.34
CA LEU A 8 18.67 -1.27 -3.46
C LEU A 8 19.37 -2.53 -3.97
N LEU A 9 19.40 -3.61 -3.18
CA LEU A 9 20.05 -4.86 -3.58
C LEU A 9 19.18 -5.80 -4.43
N LEU A 10 17.87 -5.53 -4.53
CA LEU A 10 16.95 -6.28 -5.40
C LEU A 10 16.85 -5.70 -6.82
N LEU A 11 17.33 -4.48 -7.04
CA LEU A 11 17.33 -3.82 -8.35
C LEU A 11 18.10 -4.56 -9.45
N PRO A 12 19.28 -5.19 -9.20
CA PRO A 12 20.00 -5.91 -10.24
C PRO A 12 19.34 -7.21 -10.71
N ALA A 13 18.49 -7.82 -9.86
CA ALA A 13 17.79 -9.07 -10.21
C ALA A 13 16.59 -8.85 -11.15
N LEU A 14 16.15 -7.60 -11.30
CA LEU A 14 15.05 -7.18 -12.20
C LEU A 14 15.58 -6.73 -13.58
N VAL A 15 16.80 -7.13 -13.96
CA VAL A 15 17.45 -6.70 -15.21
C VAL A 15 16.72 -7.27 -16.43
N GLY A 16 16.26 -6.40 -17.33
CA GLY A 16 15.59 -6.70 -18.60
C GLY A 16 14.23 -6.02 -18.73
N ALA A 17 13.22 -6.75 -19.24
CA ALA A 17 11.87 -6.22 -19.45
C ALA A 17 11.18 -5.63 -18.19
N GLU A 18 11.58 -6.07 -17.01
CA GLU A 18 11.08 -5.59 -15.72
C GLU A 18 11.60 -4.18 -15.37
N SER A 19 12.81 -3.81 -15.76
CA SER A 19 13.35 -2.46 -15.52
C SER A 19 12.59 -1.40 -16.29
N THR A 20 12.22 -1.68 -17.53
CA THR A 20 11.39 -0.79 -18.36
C THR A 20 9.96 -0.67 -17.84
N ALA A 21 9.43 -1.74 -17.22
CA ALA A 21 8.13 -1.70 -16.56
C ALA A 21 8.17 -0.80 -15.32
N LEU A 22 9.19 -0.96 -14.47
CA LEU A 22 9.36 -0.12 -13.28
C LEU A 22 9.55 1.36 -13.63
N GLU A 23 10.27 1.67 -14.71
CA GLU A 23 10.40 3.06 -15.19
C GLU A 23 9.03 3.66 -15.59
N ARG A 24 8.20 2.88 -16.30
CA ARG A 24 6.83 3.30 -16.65
C ARG A 24 5.99 3.54 -15.39
N ASP A 25 6.10 2.67 -14.41
CA ASP A 25 5.38 2.77 -13.14
C ASP A 25 5.82 4.02 -12.36
N VAL A 26 7.11 4.30 -12.29
CA VAL A 26 7.63 5.54 -11.67
C VAL A 26 7.13 6.78 -12.39
N ARG A 27 7.14 6.79 -13.74
CA ARG A 27 6.57 7.89 -14.53
C ARG A 27 5.06 8.04 -14.28
N ALA A 28 4.35 6.93 -14.03
CA ALA A 28 2.92 6.98 -13.70
C ALA A 28 2.64 7.68 -12.36
N LEU A 29 3.56 7.61 -11.38
CA LEU A 29 3.44 8.39 -10.14
C LEU A 29 3.48 9.91 -10.36
N LEU A 30 4.13 10.38 -11.43
CA LEU A 30 4.20 11.80 -11.78
C LEU A 30 2.99 12.29 -12.58
N LYS A 31 2.06 11.42 -12.95
CA LYS A 31 0.82 11.82 -13.64
C LYS A 31 -0.11 12.58 -12.69
N PRO A 32 -0.90 13.54 -13.19
CA PRO A 32 -1.82 14.35 -12.37
C PRO A 32 -2.75 13.51 -11.48
N GLN A 33 -3.19 12.34 -11.94
CA GLN A 33 -4.06 11.44 -11.18
C GLN A 33 -3.36 10.88 -9.94
N SER A 34 -2.10 10.46 -10.07
CA SER A 34 -1.31 9.94 -8.93
C SER A 34 -0.91 11.07 -7.98
N LEU A 35 -0.53 12.24 -8.50
CA LEU A 35 -0.26 13.43 -7.69
C LEU A 35 -1.51 13.88 -6.93
N GLY A 36 -2.69 13.85 -7.57
CA GLY A 36 -3.97 14.09 -6.91
C GLY A 36 -4.28 13.07 -5.82
N GLY A 37 -3.97 11.79 -6.05
CA GLY A 37 -4.08 10.74 -5.05
C GLY A 37 -3.13 10.94 -3.86
N ILE A 38 -1.90 11.36 -4.11
CA ILE A 38 -0.92 11.70 -3.06
C ILE A 38 -1.42 12.92 -2.25
N ALA A 39 -1.90 13.97 -2.92
CA ALA A 39 -2.50 15.13 -2.25
C ALA A 39 -3.72 14.74 -1.40
N LEU A 40 -4.56 13.82 -1.91
CA LEU A 40 -5.67 13.26 -1.16
C LEU A 40 -5.20 12.49 0.09
N ALA A 41 -4.10 11.75 0.02
CA ALA A 41 -3.54 11.04 1.17
C ALA A 41 -3.20 12.02 2.30
N PHE A 42 -2.57 13.14 1.99
CA PHE A 42 -2.23 14.17 2.97
C PHE A 42 -3.47 14.93 3.47
N GLY A 43 -4.40 15.27 2.59
CA GLY A 43 -5.65 15.93 2.99
C GLY A 43 -6.50 15.05 3.91
N ALA A 44 -6.67 13.78 3.56
CA ALA A 44 -7.38 12.81 4.39
C ALA A 44 -6.68 12.56 5.74
N ALA A 45 -5.34 12.49 5.74
CA ALA A 45 -4.56 12.36 6.98
C ALA A 45 -4.70 13.61 7.85
N GLY A 46 -4.70 14.82 7.26
CA GLY A 46 -4.92 16.06 8.00
C GLY A 46 -6.28 16.13 8.68
N LEU A 47 -7.34 15.68 7.99
CA LEU A 47 -8.68 15.55 8.59
C LEU A 47 -8.71 14.46 9.67
N ALA A 48 -8.07 13.33 9.42
CA ALA A 48 -8.01 12.21 10.35
C ALA A 48 -7.18 12.52 11.60
N HIS A 49 -6.23 13.47 11.53
CA HIS A 49 -5.39 13.86 12.66
C HIS A 49 -6.18 14.38 13.85
N GLY A 50 -7.29 15.07 13.59
CA GLY A 50 -8.20 15.51 14.66
C GLY A 50 -8.89 14.37 15.43
N LEU A 51 -8.84 13.15 14.89
CA LEU A 51 -9.43 11.94 15.47
C LEU A 51 -8.37 10.99 16.07
N ASP A 52 -7.09 11.35 16.02
CA ASP A 52 -6.00 10.48 16.48
C ASP A 52 -6.14 10.08 17.96
N ASP A 53 -6.55 11.01 18.82
CA ASP A 53 -6.74 10.75 20.24
C ASP A 53 -7.96 9.85 20.51
N GLU A 54 -9.05 10.04 19.75
CA GLU A 54 -10.27 9.25 19.88
C GLU A 54 -10.06 7.79 19.50
N PHE A 55 -9.27 7.54 18.45
CA PHE A 55 -8.95 6.20 17.97
C PHE A 55 -7.69 5.59 18.59
N SER A 56 -7.00 6.29 19.51
CA SER A 56 -5.82 5.77 20.21
C SER A 56 -6.15 4.76 21.32
N GLY A 57 -7.44 4.57 21.63
CA GLY A 57 -7.93 3.64 22.63
C GLY A 57 -7.72 2.17 22.24
N HIS A 58 -7.62 1.29 23.25
CA HIS A 58 -7.57 -0.15 23.07
C HIS A 58 -8.86 -0.63 22.37
N ILE A 59 -8.69 -1.28 21.23
CA ILE A 59 -9.75 -2.09 20.65
C ILE A 59 -9.62 -3.47 21.30
N ASP A 60 -10.27 -3.67 22.45
CA ASP A 60 -10.31 -4.98 23.11
C ASP A 60 -11.10 -5.96 22.26
N SER A 61 -10.42 -6.80 21.53
CA SER A 61 -11.04 -7.79 20.68
C SER A 61 -10.20 -9.08 20.67
N GLU A 62 -10.37 -9.92 21.69
CA GLU A 62 -9.76 -11.26 21.73
C GLU A 62 -10.14 -12.09 20.49
N LEU A 63 -11.34 -11.89 19.95
CA LEU A 63 -11.82 -12.63 18.78
C LEU A 63 -11.08 -12.24 17.49
N ALA A 64 -10.60 -10.99 17.40
CA ALA A 64 -9.88 -10.50 16.22
C ALA A 64 -8.36 -10.68 16.32
N ALA A 65 -7.82 -11.01 17.48
CA ALA A 65 -6.38 -11.11 17.74
C ALA A 65 -5.61 -11.93 16.67
N PRO A 66 -6.03 -13.17 16.28
CA PRO A 66 -5.30 -13.93 15.27
C PRO A 66 -5.23 -13.25 13.90
N LEU A 67 -6.30 -12.52 13.53
CA LEU A 67 -6.36 -11.79 12.26
C LEU A 67 -5.49 -10.53 12.30
N LEU A 68 -5.46 -9.85 13.46
CA LEU A 68 -4.62 -8.70 13.71
C LEU A 68 -3.13 -9.08 13.65
N ASP A 69 -2.76 -10.20 14.30
CA ASP A 69 -1.41 -10.76 14.30
C ASP A 69 -0.95 -11.13 12.88
N PHE A 70 -1.81 -11.82 12.12
CA PHE A 70 -1.53 -12.13 10.72
C PHE A 70 -1.29 -10.87 9.89
N GLY A 71 -2.13 -9.85 10.06
CA GLY A 71 -1.98 -8.55 9.40
C GLY A 71 -0.64 -7.88 9.73
N ASN A 72 -0.27 -7.88 10.99
CA ASN A 72 1.00 -7.34 11.47
C ASN A 72 2.21 -8.08 10.92
N PHE A 73 2.16 -9.40 10.90
CA PHE A 73 3.24 -10.22 10.41
C PHE A 73 3.39 -10.11 8.89
N TYR A 74 2.33 -10.42 8.12
CA TYR A 74 2.43 -10.59 6.67
C TYR A 74 2.66 -9.26 5.92
N PHE A 75 1.97 -8.18 6.32
CA PHE A 75 2.09 -6.90 5.62
C PHE A 75 3.28 -6.05 6.06
N GLY A 76 4.10 -6.52 7.00
CA GLY A 76 5.43 -5.96 7.24
C GLY A 76 6.30 -6.05 5.98
N SER A 77 7.05 -4.97 5.69
CA SER A 77 7.82 -4.86 4.45
C SER A 77 8.78 -6.02 4.20
N LYS A 78 9.33 -6.63 5.24
CA LYS A 78 10.24 -7.79 5.12
C LYS A 78 9.51 -9.01 4.54
N TYR A 79 8.32 -9.28 5.05
CA TYR A 79 7.58 -10.49 4.71
C TYR A 79 6.79 -10.33 3.42
N SER A 80 6.10 -9.20 3.22
CA SER A 80 5.34 -8.95 2.00
C SER A 80 6.22 -8.90 0.76
N VAL A 81 7.35 -8.21 0.83
CA VAL A 81 8.29 -8.13 -0.29
C VAL A 81 9.06 -9.44 -0.46
N GLY A 82 9.57 -10.03 0.65
CA GLY A 82 10.33 -11.26 0.59
C GLY A 82 9.51 -12.42 0.05
N SER A 83 8.28 -12.62 0.53
CA SER A 83 7.39 -13.68 0.04
C SER A 83 6.96 -13.46 -1.41
N THR A 84 6.65 -12.21 -1.79
CA THR A 84 6.27 -11.88 -3.18
C THR A 84 7.44 -12.09 -4.14
N ALA A 85 8.67 -11.69 -3.76
CA ALA A 85 9.86 -11.94 -4.55
C ALA A 85 10.15 -13.44 -4.67
N GLY A 86 10.06 -14.19 -3.57
CA GLY A 86 10.19 -15.64 -3.58
C GLY A 86 9.19 -16.31 -4.50
N LEU A 87 7.92 -15.90 -4.45
CA LEU A 87 6.87 -16.40 -5.35
C LEU A 87 7.18 -16.08 -6.82
N TRP A 88 7.67 -14.87 -7.10
CA TRP A 88 8.06 -14.47 -8.46
C TRP A 88 9.19 -15.34 -9.01
N PHE A 89 10.25 -15.59 -8.22
CA PHE A 89 11.36 -16.47 -8.63
C PHE A 89 10.90 -17.91 -8.81
N ALA A 90 10.09 -18.45 -7.89
CA ALA A 90 9.53 -19.79 -8.00
C ALA A 90 8.66 -19.95 -9.25
N ALA A 91 7.78 -18.98 -9.52
CA ALA A 91 6.92 -18.97 -10.70
C ALA A 91 7.73 -18.86 -12.01
N ARG A 92 8.85 -18.11 -11.99
CA ARG A 92 9.78 -18.03 -13.12
C ARG A 92 10.45 -19.39 -13.39
N ALA A 93 10.96 -20.05 -12.35
CA ALA A 93 11.61 -21.37 -12.44
C ALA A 93 10.63 -22.46 -12.88
N ALA A 94 9.37 -22.40 -12.41
CA ALA A 94 8.31 -23.35 -12.75
C ALA A 94 7.57 -22.99 -14.05
N HIS A 95 8.01 -21.99 -14.81
CA HIS A 95 7.38 -21.51 -16.05
C HIS A 95 5.88 -21.14 -15.88
N ARG A 96 5.47 -20.70 -14.69
CA ARG A 96 4.10 -20.27 -14.37
C ARG A 96 3.90 -18.79 -14.74
N GLY A 97 3.65 -18.51 -16.01
CA GLY A 97 3.60 -17.16 -16.57
C GLY A 97 2.64 -16.21 -15.86
N GLU A 98 1.43 -16.69 -15.54
CA GLU A 98 0.40 -15.90 -14.86
C GLU A 98 0.80 -15.52 -13.42
N ILE A 99 1.30 -16.48 -12.64
CA ILE A 99 1.75 -16.25 -11.26
C ILE A 99 2.96 -15.30 -11.26
N ARG A 100 3.89 -15.48 -12.20
CA ARG A 100 5.04 -14.58 -12.37
C ARG A 100 4.61 -13.15 -12.68
N ALA A 101 3.65 -12.97 -13.59
CA ALA A 101 3.15 -11.65 -13.95
C ALA A 101 2.47 -10.98 -12.75
N ALA A 102 1.57 -11.70 -12.06
CA ALA A 102 0.86 -11.18 -10.89
C ALA A 102 1.82 -10.80 -9.74
N SER A 103 2.75 -11.69 -9.39
CA SER A 103 3.74 -11.42 -8.34
C SER A 103 4.72 -10.31 -8.73
N GLY A 104 5.08 -10.18 -10.01
CA GLY A 104 5.90 -9.08 -10.52
C GLY A 104 5.18 -7.72 -10.39
N GLU A 105 3.90 -7.66 -10.74
CA GLU A 105 3.07 -6.45 -10.55
C GLU A 105 2.97 -6.06 -9.08
N VAL A 106 2.70 -7.03 -8.20
CA VAL A 106 2.65 -6.80 -6.75
C VAL A 106 3.99 -6.32 -6.22
N LEU A 107 5.09 -6.93 -6.64
CA LEU A 107 6.43 -6.54 -6.22
C LEU A 107 6.75 -5.09 -6.60
N ARG A 108 6.42 -4.68 -7.84
CA ARG A 108 6.58 -3.29 -8.28
C ARG A 108 5.73 -2.32 -7.45
N ALA A 109 4.47 -2.66 -7.16
CA ALA A 109 3.62 -1.84 -6.29
C ALA A 109 4.20 -1.67 -4.88
N LEU A 110 4.75 -2.74 -4.29
CA LEU A 110 5.40 -2.69 -2.99
C LEU A 110 6.67 -1.81 -3.02
N ILE A 111 7.45 -1.86 -4.09
CA ILE A 111 8.61 -0.98 -4.30
C ILE A 111 8.16 0.49 -4.37
N LEU A 112 7.12 0.79 -5.15
CA LEU A 112 6.59 2.15 -5.27
C LEU A 112 6.03 2.66 -3.94
N ALA A 113 5.27 1.83 -3.21
CA ALA A 113 4.76 2.17 -1.89
C ALA A 113 5.91 2.48 -0.92
N GLY A 114 6.94 1.63 -0.89
CA GLY A 114 8.14 1.86 -0.08
C GLY A 114 8.90 3.12 -0.47
N ALA A 115 9.00 3.42 -1.76
CA ALA A 115 9.65 4.62 -2.28
C ALA A 115 8.91 5.91 -1.89
N MET A 116 7.58 5.86 -1.74
CA MET A 116 6.80 7.00 -1.23
C MET A 116 6.84 7.08 0.30
N VAL A 117 6.62 5.96 0.99
CA VAL A 117 6.50 5.90 2.45
C VAL A 117 7.81 6.21 3.16
N THR A 118 8.95 5.68 2.68
CA THR A 118 10.23 5.79 3.40
C THR A 118 10.72 7.23 3.54
N PRO A 119 10.77 8.07 2.47
CA PRO A 119 11.19 9.45 2.61
C PRO A 119 10.21 10.26 3.46
N LEU A 120 8.92 9.99 3.38
CA LEU A 120 7.91 10.65 4.22
C LEU A 120 8.09 10.32 5.70
N LYS A 121 8.43 9.08 6.05
CA LYS A 121 8.75 8.70 7.44
C LYS A 121 9.93 9.51 7.98
N ILE A 122 10.98 9.63 7.18
CA ILE A 122 12.18 10.37 7.57
C ILE A 122 11.86 11.86 7.73
N ALA A 123 11.11 12.43 6.77
CA ALA A 123 10.75 13.85 6.79
C ALA A 123 9.79 14.23 7.93
N ALA A 124 8.83 13.35 8.25
CA ALA A 124 7.85 13.60 9.29
C ALA A 124 8.45 13.45 10.69
N GLY A 125 9.38 12.50 10.90
CA GLY A 125 9.99 12.26 12.21
C GLY A 125 8.97 12.05 13.34
N ARG A 126 7.78 11.52 13.02
CA ARG A 126 6.67 11.43 13.98
C ARG A 126 6.87 10.26 14.91
N GLN A 127 6.89 10.54 16.23
CA GLN A 127 6.94 9.50 17.25
C GLN A 127 5.69 8.61 17.19
N ARG A 128 5.87 7.32 17.45
CA ARG A 128 4.76 6.37 17.55
C ARG A 128 3.98 6.51 18.84
N PRO A 129 2.69 6.09 18.88
CA PRO A 129 1.90 6.11 20.12
C PRO A 129 2.51 5.28 21.26
N ASP A 130 3.27 4.20 20.93
CA ASP A 130 3.99 3.37 21.91
C ASP A 130 5.36 3.90 22.29
N GLY A 131 5.82 5.02 21.71
CA GLY A 131 7.12 5.62 21.96
C GLY A 131 8.32 4.84 21.41
N SER A 132 8.12 3.75 20.67
CA SER A 132 9.19 2.84 20.23
C SER A 132 10.19 3.44 19.25
N ASN A 133 9.77 4.41 18.43
CA ASN A 133 10.61 5.13 17.47
C ASN A 133 9.86 6.30 16.80
N ASP A 134 10.59 7.09 15.97
CA ASP A 134 10.08 8.29 15.31
C ASP A 134 9.66 8.03 13.84
N PHE A 135 9.18 6.85 13.51
CA PHE A 135 8.77 6.46 12.15
C PHE A 135 7.29 6.07 12.09
N SER A 136 6.42 6.85 12.76
CA SER A 136 4.99 6.58 12.74
C SER A 136 4.38 6.89 11.37
N PHE A 137 4.50 8.13 10.89
CA PHE A 137 3.82 8.60 9.68
C PHE A 137 4.66 8.43 8.40
N PRO A 138 4.03 7.97 7.31
CA PRO A 138 2.78 7.22 7.21
C PRO A 138 2.96 5.72 7.47
N SER A 139 1.85 4.96 7.64
CA SER A 139 1.91 3.52 7.92
C SER A 139 2.34 2.70 6.70
N GLY A 140 3.49 2.04 6.80
CA GLY A 140 3.99 1.15 5.73
C GLY A 140 3.23 -0.17 5.61
N HIS A 141 2.72 -0.73 6.71
CA HIS A 141 1.89 -1.93 6.69
C HIS A 141 0.58 -1.69 5.95
N SER A 142 -0.10 -0.59 6.25
CA SER A 142 -1.31 -0.18 5.53
C SER A 142 -1.03 0.06 4.05
N ALA A 143 0.08 0.74 3.71
CA ALA A 143 0.45 0.97 2.32
C ALA A 143 0.68 -0.35 1.56
N ASN A 144 1.38 -1.31 2.14
CA ASN A 144 1.61 -2.62 1.50
C ASN A 144 0.31 -3.40 1.30
N ALA A 145 -0.56 -3.46 2.32
CA ALA A 145 -1.83 -4.17 2.24
C ALA A 145 -2.73 -3.62 1.13
N PHE A 146 -2.86 -2.30 1.06
CA PHE A 146 -3.69 -1.65 0.05
C PHE A 146 -3.05 -1.67 -1.35
N ALA A 147 -1.71 -1.65 -1.47
CA ALA A 147 -1.02 -1.82 -2.74
C ALA A 147 -1.27 -3.21 -3.34
N ILE A 148 -1.10 -4.27 -2.53
CA ILE A 148 -1.37 -5.66 -2.93
C ILE A 148 -2.83 -5.81 -3.37
N SER A 149 -3.77 -5.35 -2.54
CA SER A 149 -5.21 -5.46 -2.83
C SER A 149 -5.59 -4.72 -4.10
N THR A 150 -5.01 -3.55 -4.34
CA THR A 150 -5.26 -2.76 -5.55
C THR A 150 -4.78 -3.49 -6.81
N VAL A 151 -3.55 -4.00 -6.81
CA VAL A 151 -3.00 -4.75 -7.95
C VAL A 151 -3.84 -5.99 -8.25
N LEU A 152 -4.12 -6.80 -7.24
CA LEU A 152 -4.85 -8.05 -7.43
C LEU A 152 -6.32 -7.81 -7.79
N SER A 153 -6.95 -6.76 -7.25
CA SER A 153 -8.30 -6.35 -7.64
C SER A 153 -8.37 -5.94 -9.12
N ARG A 154 -7.38 -5.17 -9.59
CA ARG A 154 -7.28 -4.77 -11.00
C ARG A 154 -7.01 -5.95 -11.92
N ARG A 155 -6.31 -6.97 -11.43
CA ARG A 155 -5.96 -8.15 -12.21
C ARG A 155 -7.08 -9.18 -12.30
N TYR A 156 -7.72 -9.47 -11.17
CA TYR A 156 -8.69 -10.57 -11.04
C TYR A 156 -10.13 -10.09 -10.84
N GLY A 157 -10.35 -8.76 -10.86
CA GLY A 157 -11.68 -8.19 -10.78
C GLY A 157 -12.26 -8.13 -9.37
N ARG A 158 -13.52 -7.67 -9.30
CA ARG A 158 -14.19 -7.36 -8.03
C ARG A 158 -14.37 -8.56 -7.10
N ARG A 159 -14.57 -9.77 -7.66
CA ARG A 159 -14.76 -10.99 -6.86
C ARG A 159 -13.55 -11.31 -5.97
N VAL A 160 -12.36 -10.98 -6.43
CA VAL A 160 -11.11 -11.12 -5.67
C VAL A 160 -10.81 -9.83 -4.90
N GLY A 161 -11.04 -8.69 -5.52
CA GLY A 161 -10.72 -7.38 -4.94
C GLY A 161 -11.49 -7.08 -3.65
N VAL A 162 -12.82 -7.32 -3.63
CA VAL A 162 -13.64 -7.00 -2.44
C VAL A 162 -13.14 -7.72 -1.19
N PRO A 163 -12.95 -9.05 -1.17
CA PRO A 163 -12.42 -9.73 0.01
C PRO A 163 -10.98 -9.29 0.35
N LEU A 164 -10.13 -8.99 -0.65
CA LEU A 164 -8.78 -8.51 -0.37
C LEU A 164 -8.77 -7.10 0.27
N PHE A 165 -9.63 -6.19 -0.18
CA PHE A 165 -9.76 -4.88 0.46
C PHE A 165 -10.37 -4.98 1.86
N ALA A 166 -11.30 -5.91 2.08
CA ALA A 166 -11.81 -6.19 3.43
C ALA A 166 -10.68 -6.65 4.36
N LEU A 167 -9.85 -7.62 3.92
CA LEU A 167 -8.68 -8.07 4.67
C LEU A 167 -7.66 -6.94 4.87
N ALA A 168 -7.39 -6.13 3.83
CA ALA A 168 -6.49 -4.99 3.96
C ALA A 168 -6.98 -3.98 4.98
N GLY A 169 -8.30 -3.82 5.16
CA GLY A 169 -8.90 -2.94 6.17
C GLY A 169 -8.62 -3.35 7.61
N PHE A 170 -8.35 -4.63 7.89
CA PHE A 170 -7.94 -5.07 9.22
C PHE A 170 -6.52 -4.63 9.58
N VAL A 171 -5.65 -4.40 8.61
CA VAL A 171 -4.26 -4.01 8.87
C VAL A 171 -4.16 -2.63 9.57
N PRO A 172 -4.81 -1.55 9.10
CA PRO A 172 -4.93 -0.31 9.85
C PRO A 172 -5.42 -0.50 11.27
N VAL A 173 -6.48 -1.30 11.46
CA VAL A 173 -7.04 -1.58 12.80
C VAL A 173 -6.00 -2.23 13.69
N ALA A 174 -5.27 -3.25 13.21
CA ALA A 174 -4.20 -3.91 13.94
C ALA A 174 -3.09 -2.92 14.33
N ARG A 175 -2.71 -2.01 13.42
CA ARG A 175 -1.65 -1.04 13.68
C ARG A 175 -2.03 0.00 14.74
N ILE A 176 -3.30 0.39 14.81
CA ILE A 176 -3.83 1.27 15.86
C ILE A 176 -3.93 0.51 17.18
N HIS A 177 -4.50 -0.69 17.16
CA HIS A 177 -4.62 -1.57 18.33
C HIS A 177 -3.27 -1.77 19.04
N ASP A 178 -2.21 -2.07 18.29
CA ASP A 178 -0.86 -2.29 18.83
C ASP A 178 -0.14 -0.99 19.19
N ARG A 179 -0.80 0.18 19.08
CA ARG A 179 -0.22 1.50 19.33
C ARG A 179 1.05 1.80 18.53
N HIS A 180 1.20 1.16 17.37
CA HIS A 180 2.31 1.43 16.46
C HIS A 180 2.08 2.63 15.54
N HIS A 181 0.81 2.98 15.30
CA HIS A 181 0.41 4.06 14.40
C HIS A 181 -0.84 4.79 14.89
N PHE A 182 -0.91 6.09 14.62
CA PHE A 182 -2.12 6.88 14.78
C PHE A 182 -3.11 6.61 13.63
N PHE A 183 -4.36 7.02 13.81
CA PHE A 183 -5.40 6.88 12.79
C PHE A 183 -5.02 7.62 11.49
N SER A 184 -4.50 8.84 11.59
CA SER A 184 -4.02 9.61 10.44
C SER A 184 -2.88 8.93 9.68
N ASP A 185 -1.96 8.22 10.36
CA ASP A 185 -0.86 7.48 9.73
C ASP A 185 -1.36 6.34 8.84
N VAL A 186 -2.36 5.61 9.32
CA VAL A 186 -2.91 4.46 8.58
C VAL A 186 -3.79 4.90 7.43
N VAL A 187 -4.52 6.02 7.56
CA VAL A 187 -5.28 6.65 6.47
C VAL A 187 -4.34 7.06 5.35
N ALA A 188 -3.28 7.83 5.66
CA ALA A 188 -2.26 8.21 4.67
C ALA A 188 -1.64 6.99 3.99
N GLY A 189 -1.20 6.00 4.79
CA GLY A 189 -0.61 4.78 4.29
C GLY A 189 -1.53 4.02 3.33
N SER A 190 -2.80 3.86 3.68
CA SER A 190 -3.79 3.16 2.86
C SER A 190 -3.97 3.84 1.49
N VAL A 191 -4.12 5.16 1.47
CA VAL A 191 -4.26 5.91 0.20
C VAL A 191 -2.99 5.83 -0.64
N LEU A 192 -1.81 5.99 -0.03
CA LEU A 192 -0.52 5.84 -0.75
C LEU A 192 -0.37 4.43 -1.33
N GLY A 193 -0.82 3.39 -0.62
CA GLY A 193 -0.84 2.03 -1.13
C GLY A 193 -1.73 1.87 -2.35
N VAL A 194 -2.93 2.45 -2.32
CA VAL A 194 -3.82 2.48 -3.51
C VAL A 194 -3.15 3.19 -4.67
N VAL A 195 -2.54 4.36 -4.44
CA VAL A 195 -1.81 5.11 -5.49
C VAL A 195 -0.69 4.27 -6.10
N ALA A 196 0.11 3.59 -5.27
CA ALA A 196 1.17 2.69 -5.73
C ALA A 196 0.62 1.55 -6.62
N GLY A 197 -0.46 0.90 -6.17
CA GLY A 197 -1.10 -0.17 -6.92
C GLY A 197 -1.73 0.29 -8.24
N LEU A 198 -2.24 1.53 -8.29
CA LEU A 198 -2.78 2.14 -9.51
C LEU A 198 -1.69 2.55 -10.49
N ALA A 199 -0.52 2.95 -10.00
CA ALA A 199 0.61 3.36 -10.84
C ALA A 199 1.24 2.19 -11.61
N VAL A 200 1.07 0.93 -11.15
CA VAL A 200 1.61 -0.25 -11.83
C VAL A 200 0.97 -0.42 -13.19
N ASP A 201 1.81 -0.34 -14.23
CA ASP A 201 1.43 -0.61 -15.62
C ASP A 201 1.29 -2.11 -15.86
N ARG A 202 0.14 -2.52 -16.37
CA ARG A 202 -0.21 -3.90 -16.67
C ARG A 202 -0.07 -4.26 -18.15
N GLY A 203 0.46 -3.32 -18.96
CA GLY A 203 0.67 -3.55 -20.39
C GLY A 203 -0.62 -3.61 -21.24
N GLY A 204 -1.75 -3.18 -20.70
CA GLY A 204 -3.04 -3.15 -21.38
C GLY A 204 -4.19 -2.80 -20.44
N SER A 205 -4.80 -1.71 -20.70
CA SER A 205 -6.18 -1.26 -20.55
C SER A 205 -7.09 -1.77 -19.41
N ALA A 206 -6.68 -1.72 -18.16
CA ALA A 206 -7.66 -1.63 -17.08
C ALA A 206 -7.37 -0.35 -16.28
N ASP A 207 -8.09 0.71 -16.58
CA ASP A 207 -7.96 1.96 -15.86
C ASP A 207 -8.95 2.00 -14.70
N MET A 208 -8.41 2.04 -13.48
CA MET A 208 -9.17 2.48 -12.33
C MET A 208 -8.87 3.97 -12.15
N ALA A 209 -9.88 4.80 -12.21
CA ALA A 209 -9.76 6.23 -11.98
C ALA A 209 -10.60 6.63 -10.78
N PHE A 210 -10.00 7.39 -9.86
CA PHE A 210 -10.73 8.12 -8.84
C PHE A 210 -10.95 9.54 -9.32
N ARG A 211 -12.21 9.97 -9.33
CA ARG A 211 -12.57 11.34 -9.70
C ARG A 211 -13.40 11.95 -8.58
N PRO A 212 -13.05 13.13 -8.08
CA PRO A 212 -13.97 13.88 -7.24
C PRO A 212 -15.17 14.30 -8.11
N VAL A 213 -16.35 13.93 -7.69
CA VAL A 213 -17.60 14.31 -8.35
C VAL A 213 -18.46 15.07 -7.34
N TYR A 214 -18.87 16.27 -7.73
CA TYR A 214 -19.81 17.04 -6.95
C TYR A 214 -21.24 16.63 -7.32
N THR A 215 -22.00 16.08 -6.37
CA THR A 215 -23.38 15.69 -6.60
C THR A 215 -24.21 15.99 -5.38
N LYS A 216 -25.40 16.56 -5.61
CA LYS A 216 -26.38 16.90 -4.54
C LYS A 216 -25.79 17.70 -3.35
N GLY A 217 -24.86 18.63 -3.62
CA GLY A 217 -24.24 19.45 -2.58
C GLY A 217 -23.09 18.79 -1.82
N LEU A 218 -22.67 17.57 -2.21
CA LEU A 218 -21.60 16.82 -1.58
C LEU A 218 -20.51 16.46 -2.58
N TRP A 219 -19.24 16.55 -2.16
CA TRP A 219 -18.15 15.98 -2.89
C TRP A 219 -18.05 14.50 -2.58
N VAL A 220 -18.17 13.64 -3.58
CA VAL A 220 -17.99 12.18 -3.49
C VAL A 220 -16.82 11.74 -4.35
N LEU A 221 -16.03 10.81 -3.85
CA LEU A 221 -14.96 10.19 -4.61
C LEU A 221 -15.56 9.03 -5.42
N GLN A 222 -15.71 9.24 -6.72
CA GLN A 222 -16.19 8.19 -7.63
C GLN A 222 -15.02 7.32 -8.08
N ALA A 223 -15.10 6.02 -7.81
CA ALA A 223 -14.21 5.03 -8.38
C ALA A 223 -14.82 4.46 -9.67
N SER A 224 -14.12 4.57 -10.79
CA SER A 224 -14.51 3.96 -12.06
C SER A 224 -13.51 2.89 -12.48
N TRP A 225 -14.03 1.75 -12.94
CA TRP A 225 -13.23 0.67 -13.52
C TRP A 225 -13.55 0.55 -14.99
N ARG A 226 -12.52 0.54 -15.85
CA ARG A 226 -12.64 0.06 -17.23
C ARG A 226 -11.91 -1.30 -17.30
N TYR A 227 -12.59 -2.26 -17.85
CA TYR A 227 -12.04 -3.58 -18.16
C TYR A 227 -11.49 -3.61 -19.58
#